data_85957a7ba6388877fc2f11cb1f5d1114
#
_entry.id   85957a7ba6388877fc2f11cb1f5d1114
#
_cell.length_a   1.000
_cell.length_b   1.000
_cell.length_c   1.000
_cell.angle_alpha   90.00
_cell.angle_beta   90.00
_cell.angle_gamma   90.00
#
_symmetry.space_group_name_H-M   'P 1'
#
loop_
_entity.id
_entity.type
_entity.pdbx_description
1 polymer ?
#
loop_
_entity_poly.entity_id
_entity_poly.type
_entity_poly.pdbx_seq_one_letter_code
_entity_poly.pdbx_strand_id
1 'polypeptide(L)'
;MEKEIKGSYTILVIDDDERVRTLLKDILVFGGHQVIEAPDGILGMKYLEEGKFDMVLTDLGMPVMNGWEVAKWVKSKTPQIPVGLITGWGKNLEEEKIKESGVDLIIGKPFQVSEILEAVNHCINTH
;
A
#
# COMPACT_ATOMS: atom_id res chain seq x y z
N MET A 1 -8.34 26.61 -4.71
CA MET A 1 -8.11 26.09 -4.61
C MET A 1 -7.87 25.35 -4.23
N GLU A 2 -7.78 25.24 -4.24
CA GLU A 2 -7.41 24.54 -3.85
C GLU A 2 -7.18 23.54 -3.78
N LYS A 3 -7.40 23.21 -3.83
CA LYS A 3 -7.20 22.29 -3.75
C LYS A 3 -6.45 21.60 -3.75
N GLU A 4 -6.36 21.49 -3.92
CA GLU A 4 -5.63 21.03 -4.13
C GLU A 4 -4.77 20.46 -3.72
N ILE A 5 -5.12 20.73 -3.12
CA ILE A 5 -4.05 20.34 -2.61
C ILE A 5 -4.09 19.15 -1.92
N LYS A 6 -3.85 18.37 -2.55
CA LYS A 6 -3.67 17.19 -2.02
C LYS A 6 -2.32 17.12 -1.62
N GLY A 7 -1.97 16.83 -0.54
CA GLY A 7 -0.62 16.80 -0.09
C GLY A 7 0.24 15.86 -0.87
N SER A 8 1.53 16.03 -0.74
CA SER A 8 2.50 15.05 -1.20
C SER A 8 2.74 14.09 -0.04
N TYR A 9 2.47 12.82 -0.27
CA TYR A 9 2.59 11.79 0.75
C TYR A 9 3.78 10.89 0.48
N THR A 10 4.32 10.29 1.52
CA THR A 10 5.40 9.31 1.42
C THR A 10 4.79 7.93 1.55
N ILE A 11 4.93 7.13 0.51
CA ILE A 11 4.26 5.84 0.40
C ILE A 11 5.28 4.73 0.24
N LEU A 12 5.15 3.69 1.06
CA LEU A 12 5.98 2.50 0.94
C LEU A 12 5.24 1.51 0.04
N VAL A 13 5.91 1.06 -1.01
CA VAL A 13 5.38 0.09 -1.95
C VAL A 13 6.16 -1.22 -1.80
N ILE A 14 5.47 -2.28 -1.46
CA ILE A 14 6.07 -3.60 -1.26
C ILE A 14 5.51 -4.57 -2.29
N ASP A 15 6.36 -5.09 -3.15
CA ASP A 15 5.97 -6.06 -4.17
C ASP A 15 7.21 -6.78 -4.65
N ASP A 16 7.14 -8.11 -4.74
CA ASP A 16 8.29 -8.89 -5.19
C ASP A 16 8.45 -8.88 -6.72
N ASP A 17 7.42 -8.44 -7.46
CA ASP A 17 7.52 -8.27 -8.90
C ASP A 17 8.01 -6.86 -9.21
N GLU A 18 9.22 -6.76 -9.71
CA GLU A 18 9.84 -5.47 -9.99
C GLU A 18 9.03 -4.64 -10.98
N ARG A 19 8.39 -5.29 -11.96
CA ARG A 19 7.63 -4.55 -12.98
C ARG A 19 6.40 -3.90 -12.37
N VAL A 20 5.70 -4.61 -11.50
CA VAL A 20 4.53 -4.06 -10.81
C VAL A 20 4.97 -2.94 -9.86
N ARG A 21 6.04 -3.19 -9.13
CA ARG A 21 6.56 -2.22 -8.17
C ARG A 21 6.95 -0.91 -8.86
N THR A 22 7.64 -1.02 -10.00
CA THR A 22 8.04 0.14 -10.78
C THR A 22 6.83 0.89 -11.33
N LEU A 23 5.83 0.15 -11.80
CA LEU A 23 4.60 0.76 -12.31
C LEU A 23 3.89 1.55 -11.21
N LEU A 24 3.76 0.96 -10.04
CA LEU A 24 3.13 1.65 -8.91
C LEU A 24 3.91 2.89 -8.53
N LYS A 25 5.22 2.79 -8.49
CA LYS A 25 6.06 3.95 -8.22
C LYS A 25 5.82 5.07 -9.22
N ASP A 26 5.81 4.72 -10.50
CA ASP A 26 5.63 5.73 -11.56
C ASP A 26 4.27 6.41 -11.43
N ILE A 27 3.23 5.65 -11.13
CA ILE A 27 1.89 6.21 -10.95
C ILE A 27 1.87 7.18 -9.77
N LEU A 28 2.44 6.77 -8.65
CA LEU A 28 2.42 7.58 -7.44
C LEU A 28 3.26 8.84 -7.58
N VAL A 29 4.42 8.73 -8.22
CA VAL A 29 5.27 9.89 -8.48
C VAL A 29 4.54 10.87 -9.42
N PHE A 30 3.86 10.34 -10.44
CA PHE A 30 3.03 11.15 -11.32
C PHE A 30 1.96 11.92 -10.53
N GLY A 31 1.42 11.31 -9.48
CA GLY A 31 0.44 11.94 -8.61
C GLY A 31 1.04 12.91 -7.59
N GLY A 32 2.36 13.11 -7.61
CA GLY A 32 3.01 14.07 -6.72
C GLY A 32 3.52 13.49 -5.41
N HIS A 33 3.55 12.18 -5.29
CA HIS A 33 3.95 11.53 -4.04
C HIS A 33 5.41 11.08 -4.07
N GLN A 34 5.96 10.83 -2.89
CA GLN A 34 7.28 10.24 -2.76
C GLN A 34 7.11 8.75 -2.49
N VAL A 35 7.97 7.94 -3.09
CA VAL A 35 7.83 6.49 -3.02
C VAL A 35 9.13 5.85 -2.58
N ILE A 36 9.03 4.94 -1.61
CA ILE A 36 10.11 4.05 -1.22
C ILE A 36 9.67 2.66 -1.61
N GLU A 37 10.56 1.90 -2.25
CA GLU A 37 10.24 0.57 -2.74
C GLU A 37 10.92 -0.50 -1.89
N ALA A 38 10.21 -1.58 -1.65
CA ALA A 38 10.77 -2.76 -0.99
C ALA A 38 10.37 -4.00 -1.78
N PRO A 39 11.31 -4.90 -2.06
CA PRO A 39 11.01 -6.11 -2.84
C PRO A 39 10.35 -7.21 -2.02
N ASP A 40 10.30 -7.05 -0.70
CA ASP A 40 9.66 -8.04 0.17
C ASP A 40 9.21 -7.38 1.47
N GLY A 41 8.44 -8.14 2.25
CA GLY A 41 7.88 -7.63 3.50
C GLY A 41 8.91 -7.40 4.59
N ILE A 42 9.98 -8.19 4.59
CA ILE A 42 11.02 -8.05 5.61
C ILE A 42 11.72 -6.70 5.49
N LEU A 43 12.13 -6.36 4.26
CA LEU A 43 12.76 -5.06 4.02
C LEU A 43 11.77 -3.93 4.22
N GLY A 44 10.50 -4.16 3.84
CA GLY A 44 9.45 -3.16 4.07
C GLY A 44 9.29 -2.83 5.54
N MET A 45 9.29 -3.85 6.40
CA MET A 45 9.19 -3.63 7.84
C MET A 45 10.39 -2.87 8.37
N LYS A 46 11.58 -3.18 7.85
CA LYS A 46 12.77 -2.46 8.27
C LYS A 46 12.67 -0.97 7.93
N TYR A 47 12.20 -0.65 6.74
CA TYR A 47 12.02 0.73 6.35
C TYR A 47 10.99 1.43 7.24
N LEU A 48 9.91 0.73 7.59
CA LEU A 48 8.88 1.30 8.46
C LEU A 48 9.42 1.62 9.85
N GLU A 49 10.37 0.83 10.33
CA GLU A 49 10.98 1.10 11.63
C GLU A 49 11.91 2.30 11.57
N GLU A 50 12.52 2.55 10.42
CA GLU A 50 13.55 3.58 10.29
C GLU A 50 13.01 4.92 9.81
N GLY A 51 11.85 4.95 9.18
CA GLY A 51 11.32 6.15 8.56
C GLY A 51 9.87 6.39 8.89
N LYS A 52 9.35 7.48 8.32
CA LYS A 52 7.94 7.85 8.49
C LYS A 52 7.23 7.73 7.16
N PHE A 53 6.08 7.08 7.18
CA PHE A 53 5.29 6.86 5.98
C PHE A 53 3.85 7.26 6.24
N ASP A 54 3.20 7.72 5.18
CA ASP A 54 1.79 8.09 5.24
C ASP A 54 0.88 6.93 4.84
N MET A 55 1.42 5.96 4.11
CA MET A 55 0.62 4.83 3.65
C MET A 55 1.55 3.69 3.21
N VAL A 56 1.04 2.47 3.30
CA VAL A 56 1.72 1.28 2.77
C VAL A 56 0.82 0.64 1.72
N LEU A 57 1.40 0.35 0.55
CA LEU A 57 0.75 -0.47 -0.47
C LEU A 57 1.55 -1.74 -0.60
N THR A 58 0.91 -2.89 -0.42
CA THR A 58 1.60 -4.16 -0.48
C THR A 58 0.87 -5.14 -1.38
N ASP A 59 1.64 -5.92 -2.14
CA ASP A 59 1.09 -7.06 -2.84
C ASP A 59 0.69 -8.13 -1.82
N LEU A 60 -0.30 -8.93 -2.16
CA LEU A 60 -0.73 -10.03 -1.29
C LEU A 60 0.16 -11.25 -1.42
N GLY A 61 0.41 -11.68 -2.64
CA GLY A 61 1.02 -12.99 -2.88
C GLY A 61 2.53 -12.97 -2.98
N MET A 62 3.20 -12.71 -1.89
CA MET A 62 4.67 -12.71 -1.85
C MET A 62 5.18 -13.90 -1.06
N PRO A 63 6.36 -14.43 -1.41
CA PRO A 63 6.96 -15.50 -0.63
C PRO A 63 7.44 -15.00 0.73
N VAL A 64 7.55 -15.88 1.66
CA VAL A 64 8.04 -15.67 3.03
C VAL A 64 7.07 -14.86 3.87
N MET A 65 6.74 -13.65 3.45
CA MET A 65 5.78 -12.80 4.17
C MET A 65 4.78 -12.22 3.16
N ASN A 66 3.53 -12.62 3.29
CA ASN A 66 2.48 -12.15 2.38
C ASN A 66 1.90 -10.81 2.85
N GLY A 67 1.00 -10.26 2.02
CA GLY A 67 0.42 -8.94 2.32
C GLY A 67 -0.43 -8.90 3.58
N TRP A 68 -1.10 -10.01 3.93
CA TRP A 68 -1.86 -10.06 5.18
C TRP A 68 -0.94 -9.87 6.38
N GLU A 69 0.20 -10.51 6.33
CA GLU A 69 1.18 -10.44 7.41
C GLU A 69 1.81 -9.06 7.52
N VAL A 70 2.08 -8.44 6.36
CA VAL A 70 2.57 -7.06 6.35
C VAL A 70 1.56 -6.14 7.02
N ALA A 71 0.28 -6.27 6.65
CA ALA A 71 -0.77 -5.42 7.21
C ALA A 71 -0.89 -5.60 8.72
N LYS A 72 -0.88 -6.84 9.19
CA LYS A 72 -0.95 -7.10 10.63
C LYS A 72 0.21 -6.44 11.36
N TRP A 73 1.41 -6.56 10.80
CA TRP A 73 2.59 -5.98 11.43
C TRP A 73 2.47 -4.45 11.51
N VAL A 74 2.06 -3.81 10.40
CA VAL A 74 1.90 -2.36 10.37
C VAL A 74 0.88 -1.92 11.41
N LYS A 75 -0.27 -2.61 11.46
CA LYS A 75 -1.33 -2.23 12.39
C LYS A 75 -0.94 -2.45 13.85
N SER A 76 -0.07 -3.41 14.11
CA SER A 76 0.39 -3.65 15.48
C SER A 76 1.40 -2.59 15.95
N LYS A 77 2.19 -2.04 15.02
CA LYS A 77 3.24 -1.07 15.36
C LYS A 77 2.78 0.37 15.16
N THR A 78 2.08 0.63 14.06
CA THR A 78 1.66 1.98 13.72
C THR A 78 0.23 1.93 13.17
N PRO A 79 -0.78 1.72 14.05
CA PRO A 79 -2.15 1.51 13.58
C PRO A 79 -2.75 2.67 12.81
N GLN A 80 -2.15 3.85 12.91
CA GLN A 80 -2.66 5.02 12.19
C GLN A 80 -2.24 5.06 10.72
N ILE A 81 -1.28 4.21 10.30
CA ILE A 81 -0.87 4.19 8.90
C ILE A 81 -1.81 3.30 8.10
N PRO A 82 -2.50 3.83 7.09
CA PRO A 82 -3.37 3.01 6.27
C PRO A 82 -2.59 2.03 5.40
N VAL A 83 -3.16 0.84 5.22
CA VAL A 83 -2.54 -0.21 4.41
C VAL A 83 -3.51 -0.59 3.29
N GLY A 84 -3.03 -0.48 2.04
CA GLY A 84 -3.75 -0.95 0.88
C GLY A 84 -3.14 -2.24 0.39
N LEU A 85 -3.99 -3.20 0.06
CA LEU A 85 -3.57 -4.50 -0.44
C LEU A 85 -3.84 -4.57 -1.93
N ILE A 86 -2.86 -5.01 -2.70
CA ILE A 86 -3.00 -5.14 -4.15
C ILE A 86 -2.96 -6.63 -4.49
N THR A 87 -3.95 -7.12 -5.22
CA THR A 87 -4.07 -8.56 -5.44
C THR A 87 -4.75 -8.88 -6.76
N GLY A 88 -4.34 -9.98 -7.36
CA GLY A 88 -5.00 -10.52 -8.53
C GLY A 88 -6.25 -11.32 -8.21
N TRP A 89 -6.52 -11.57 -6.94
CA TRP A 89 -7.64 -12.42 -6.54
C TRP A 89 -8.90 -11.65 -6.14
N GLY A 90 -8.81 -10.34 -5.99
CA GLY A 90 -9.93 -9.43 -5.79
C GLY A 90 -11.11 -9.96 -5.00
N LYS A 91 -12.09 -10.49 -5.72
CA LYS A 91 -13.37 -10.89 -5.14
C LYS A 91 -13.31 -12.19 -4.34
N ASN A 92 -12.21 -12.92 -4.43
CA ASN A 92 -12.11 -14.24 -3.80
C ASN A 92 -11.37 -14.22 -2.47
N LEU A 93 -11.20 -13.04 -1.91
CA LEU A 93 -10.50 -12.91 -0.63
C LEU A 93 -11.45 -13.23 0.52
N GLU A 94 -10.90 -13.88 1.54
CA GLU A 94 -11.68 -14.26 2.72
C GLU A 94 -11.92 -13.05 3.61
N GLU A 95 -13.17 -12.84 3.98
CA GLU A 95 -13.53 -11.71 4.83
C GLU A 95 -12.82 -11.73 6.18
N GLU A 96 -12.61 -12.93 6.73
CA GLU A 96 -11.93 -13.05 8.01
C GLU A 96 -10.51 -12.51 7.93
N LYS A 97 -9.80 -12.82 6.83
CA LYS A 97 -8.43 -12.33 6.67
C LYS A 97 -8.39 -10.83 6.50
N ILE A 98 -9.37 -10.28 5.79
CA ILE A 98 -9.49 -8.83 5.65
C ILE A 98 -9.62 -8.18 7.02
N LYS A 99 -10.51 -8.69 7.84
CA LYS A 99 -10.74 -8.14 9.18
C LYS A 99 -9.54 -8.32 10.09
N GLU A 100 -8.97 -9.52 10.12
CA GLU A 100 -7.86 -9.83 11.02
C GLU A 100 -6.62 -9.03 10.69
N SER A 101 -6.37 -8.79 9.41
CA SER A 101 -5.18 -8.08 8.98
C SER A 101 -5.25 -6.58 9.22
N GLY A 102 -6.48 -6.03 9.22
CA GLY A 102 -6.68 -4.61 9.39
C GLY A 102 -6.43 -3.79 8.14
N VAL A 103 -6.38 -4.42 6.94
CA VAL A 103 -6.19 -3.65 5.71
C VAL A 103 -7.32 -2.65 5.55
N ASP A 104 -6.97 -1.49 5.02
CA ASP A 104 -7.92 -0.39 4.88
C ASP A 104 -8.59 -0.37 3.52
N LEU A 105 -7.93 -0.93 2.50
CA LEU A 105 -8.53 -1.03 1.18
C LEU A 105 -7.88 -2.14 0.38
N ILE A 106 -8.58 -2.60 -0.65
CA ILE A 106 -8.11 -3.66 -1.53
C ILE A 106 -8.27 -3.18 -2.97
N ILE A 107 -7.20 -3.32 -3.74
CA ILE A 107 -7.20 -2.95 -5.15
C ILE A 107 -6.91 -4.21 -5.97
N GLY A 108 -7.78 -4.49 -6.93
CA GLY A 108 -7.59 -5.66 -7.80
C GLY A 108 -6.66 -5.36 -8.95
N LYS A 109 -5.92 -6.38 -9.39
CA LYS A 109 -5.13 -6.32 -10.62
C LYS A 109 -5.98 -6.87 -11.76
N PRO A 110 -5.93 -6.28 -12.95
CA PRO A 110 -5.18 -5.08 -13.32
C PRO A 110 -5.83 -3.82 -12.78
N PHE A 111 -5.03 -2.83 -12.49
CA PHE A 111 -5.52 -1.56 -11.96
C PHE A 111 -5.24 -0.43 -12.94
N GLN A 112 -5.97 0.66 -12.80
CA GLN A 112 -5.78 1.86 -13.60
C GLN A 112 -5.10 2.93 -12.76
N VAL A 113 -4.47 3.89 -13.45
CA VAL A 113 -3.78 5.00 -12.79
C VAL A 113 -4.73 5.73 -11.84
N SER A 114 -5.93 6.05 -12.31
CA SER A 114 -6.90 6.79 -11.49
C SER A 114 -7.31 6.02 -10.25
N GLU A 115 -7.42 4.69 -10.34
CA GLU A 115 -7.79 3.88 -9.19
C GLU A 115 -6.75 4.00 -8.07
N ILE A 116 -5.48 3.94 -8.44
CA ILE A 116 -4.40 4.02 -7.47
C ILE A 116 -4.39 5.41 -6.81
N LEU A 117 -4.44 6.45 -7.61
CA LEU A 117 -4.36 7.81 -7.08
C LEU A 117 -5.55 8.17 -6.22
N GLU A 118 -6.76 7.78 -6.64
CA GLU A 118 -7.96 8.04 -5.86
C GLU A 118 -7.95 7.25 -4.55
N ALA A 119 -7.49 6.00 -4.61
CA ALA A 119 -7.43 5.16 -3.42
C ALA A 119 -6.49 5.75 -2.37
N VAL A 120 -5.34 6.24 -2.81
CA VAL A 120 -4.36 6.85 -1.91
C VAL A 120 -4.96 8.09 -1.25
N ASN A 121 -5.52 8.98 -2.05
CA ASN A 121 -6.11 10.22 -1.52
C ASN A 121 -7.24 9.92 -0.56
N HIS A 122 -8.13 9.01 -0.94
CA HIS A 122 -9.26 8.67 -0.08
C HIS A 122 -8.79 8.07 1.24
N CYS A 123 -7.88 7.11 1.16
CA CYS A 123 -7.43 6.36 2.32
C CYS A 123 -6.72 7.25 3.33
N ILE A 124 -5.84 8.12 2.86
CA ILE A 124 -5.10 9.01 3.75
C ILE A 124 -6.01 10.08 4.33
N ASN A 125 -6.93 10.62 3.53
CA ASN A 125 -7.80 11.71 3.99
C ASN A 125 -8.88 11.25 4.96
N THR A 126 -9.25 9.97 4.93
CA THR A 126 -10.31 9.45 5.80
C THR A 126 -9.78 8.66 6.99
N HIS A 127 -8.49 8.49 7.09
CA HIS A 127 -7.90 7.62 8.12
C HIS A 127 -7.52 8.31 9.42
#